data_8f8b3980976845a13c19057d5259753a
#
_entry.id   8f8b3980976845a13c19057d5259753a
#
_cell.length_a   1.000
_cell.length_b   1.000
_cell.length_c   1.000
_cell.angle_alpha   90.00
_cell.angle_beta   90.00
_cell.angle_gamma   90.00
#
_symmetry.space_group_name_H-M   'P 1'
#
loop_
_entity.id
_entity.type
_entity.pdbx_description
1 polymer ?
#
loop_
_entity_poly.entity_id
_entity_poly.type
_entity_poly.pdbx_seq_one_letter_code
_entity_poly.pdbx_strand_id
1 'polypeptide(L)'
;MKLTSLSSFSAFFILTAAALVAADKPPFKLSVQLDWVAEPEHGGFYQTQARGFFAAEGLDVTITPGGPNAFVMQKLATGKADIGQGDSTNTLLALAQDIPVIQIGAVFQNDPSVLMLHADNPVTHFDALDGKTIMARPEWAFLPYLKKKYGIDFKLVPQNYSVANFVADKNLIQQGYFIAEPYHIIKAGGEMPRFLYAWDAGFDAYAVLVANKSWAAAHPAQVRAFMKAYIRGWRDYLQHDPAPAHALMKQANPNNTDKFMLFSRQMIIDEKLVTGRGPDGGFGNVGRITEKRFATQILQLEELDILPKGKLTAAQVMTTEYLP
;
A
#
# COMPACT_ATOMS: atom_id res chain seq x y z
N MET A 1 11.21 -75.34 59.83
CA MET A 1 11.66 -74.57 58.64
C MET A 1 10.46 -73.87 58.05
N LYS A 2 10.29 -72.55 58.30
CA LYS A 2 9.17 -71.77 57.80
C LYS A 2 9.75 -70.74 56.83
N LEU A 3 9.38 -70.82 55.52
CA LEU A 3 9.69 -69.84 54.56
C LEU A 3 8.61 -68.73 54.62
N THR A 4 9.04 -67.49 54.82
CA THR A 4 8.23 -66.29 54.72
C THR A 4 8.40 -65.70 53.35
N SER A 5 7.29 -65.58 52.60
CA SER A 5 7.22 -64.90 51.30
C SER A 5 7.07 -63.38 51.50
N LEU A 6 7.99 -62.60 50.95
CA LEU A 6 7.85 -61.16 50.83
C LEU A 6 7.04 -60.82 49.54
N SER A 7 5.89 -60.19 49.72
CA SER A 7 5.10 -59.62 48.65
C SER A 7 5.57 -58.17 48.38
N SER A 8 6.15 -57.93 47.19
CA SER A 8 6.50 -56.56 46.72
C SER A 8 5.26 -55.87 46.14
N PHE A 9 4.82 -54.79 46.77
CA PHE A 9 3.80 -53.92 46.27
C PHE A 9 4.45 -52.84 45.35
N SER A 10 4.28 -52.97 44.04
CA SER A 10 4.67 -51.94 43.11
C SER A 10 3.55 -50.89 42.99
N ALA A 11 3.78 -49.69 43.52
CA ALA A 11 2.88 -48.55 43.35
C ALA A 11 3.11 -47.93 41.96
N PHE A 12 2.12 -48.10 41.11
CA PHE A 12 2.08 -47.43 39.78
C PHE A 12 1.61 -45.99 39.99
N PHE A 13 2.54 -45.01 39.87
CA PHE A 13 2.20 -43.61 39.84
C PHE A 13 1.71 -43.24 38.43
N ILE A 14 0.41 -43.08 38.26
CA ILE A 14 -0.19 -42.51 37.03
C ILE A 14 0.00 -41.00 37.08
N LEU A 15 0.99 -40.51 36.35
CA LEU A 15 1.12 -39.05 36.07
C LEU A 15 0.05 -38.66 35.03
N THR A 16 -1.07 -38.12 35.49
CA THR A 16 -2.04 -37.44 34.62
C THR A 16 -1.45 -36.11 34.22
N ALA A 17 -0.89 -36.01 33.00
CA ALA A 17 -0.56 -34.76 32.38
C ALA A 17 -1.88 -34.03 32.03
N ALA A 18 -2.28 -33.06 32.85
CA ALA A 18 -3.32 -32.14 32.54
C ALA A 18 -2.79 -31.24 31.41
N ALA A 19 -3.16 -31.55 30.16
CA ALA A 19 -3.00 -30.61 29.06
C ALA A 19 -3.84 -29.37 29.39
N LEU A 20 -3.18 -28.25 29.75
CA LEU A 20 -3.81 -26.94 29.77
C LEU A 20 -4.23 -26.65 28.34
N VAL A 21 -5.50 -26.86 28.03
CA VAL A 21 -6.13 -26.25 26.87
C VAL A 21 -6.14 -24.75 27.16
N ALA A 22 -5.18 -24.04 26.63
CA ALA A 22 -5.25 -22.58 26.60
C ALA A 22 -6.57 -22.23 25.91
N ALA A 23 -7.53 -21.68 26.65
CA ALA A 23 -8.77 -21.20 26.08
C ALA A 23 -8.39 -20.19 24.99
N ASP A 24 -8.61 -20.53 23.72
CA ASP A 24 -8.34 -19.65 22.60
C ASP A 24 -9.12 -18.35 22.82
N LYS A 25 -8.37 -17.27 23.08
CA LYS A 25 -8.99 -15.94 23.14
C LYS A 25 -9.62 -15.68 21.78
N PRO A 26 -10.83 -15.12 21.73
CA PRO A 26 -11.43 -14.78 20.44
C PRO A 26 -10.48 -13.84 19.65
N PRO A 27 -10.38 -14.00 18.32
CA PRO A 27 -9.49 -13.19 17.52
C PRO A 27 -9.83 -11.72 17.66
N PHE A 28 -8.81 -10.87 17.67
CA PHE A 28 -8.98 -9.42 17.76
C PHE A 28 -9.53 -8.88 16.45
N LYS A 29 -10.67 -8.19 16.50
CA LYS A 29 -11.29 -7.58 15.33
C LYS A 29 -10.55 -6.31 14.94
N LEU A 30 -10.20 -6.21 13.65
CA LEU A 30 -9.49 -5.09 13.06
C LEU A 30 -10.08 -4.76 11.69
N SER A 31 -10.28 -3.47 11.41
CA SER A 31 -10.83 -2.98 10.16
C SER A 31 -9.77 -2.27 9.32
N VAL A 32 -9.73 -2.62 8.01
CA VAL A 32 -8.85 -1.98 7.02
C VAL A 32 -9.70 -1.30 5.97
N GLN A 33 -9.44 -0.01 5.70
CA GLN A 33 -10.00 0.74 4.58
C GLN A 33 -8.98 0.89 3.47
N LEU A 34 -9.27 0.32 2.29
CA LEU A 34 -8.47 0.55 1.09
C LEU A 34 -8.85 1.89 0.43
N ASP A 35 -7.93 2.47 -0.31
CA ASP A 35 -8.11 3.74 -1.03
C ASP A 35 -8.79 3.56 -2.40
N TRP A 36 -8.69 2.37 -2.99
CA TRP A 36 -9.28 2.05 -4.29
C TRP A 36 -10.10 0.75 -4.27
N VAL A 37 -10.72 0.42 -5.40
CA VAL A 37 -11.43 -0.85 -5.58
C VAL A 37 -10.46 -2.02 -5.47
N ALA A 38 -10.97 -3.21 -5.15
CA ALA A 38 -10.11 -4.38 -4.98
C ALA A 38 -9.41 -4.75 -6.29
N GLU A 39 -8.08 -4.54 -6.32
CA GLU A 39 -7.18 -4.79 -7.46
C GLU A 39 -5.82 -5.29 -6.97
N PRO A 40 -4.90 -5.75 -7.85
CA PRO A 40 -3.59 -6.29 -7.47
C PRO A 40 -2.68 -5.36 -6.67
N GLU A 41 -2.90 -4.05 -6.71
CA GLU A 41 -2.24 -3.10 -5.80
C GLU A 41 -2.51 -3.38 -4.32
N HIS A 42 -3.57 -4.12 -4.02
CA HIS A 42 -3.92 -4.60 -2.69
C HIS A 42 -3.52 -6.07 -2.44
N GLY A 43 -2.63 -6.60 -3.28
CA GLY A 43 -2.22 -8.01 -3.29
C GLY A 43 -1.79 -8.54 -1.93
N GLY A 44 -1.02 -7.74 -1.18
CA GLY A 44 -0.57 -8.11 0.15
C GLY A 44 -1.70 -8.35 1.15
N PHE A 45 -2.75 -7.50 1.14
CA PHE A 45 -3.90 -7.66 2.04
C PHE A 45 -4.70 -8.92 1.73
N TYR A 46 -5.09 -9.10 0.45
CA TYR A 46 -5.90 -10.23 0.04
C TYR A 46 -5.17 -11.55 0.13
N GLN A 47 -3.86 -11.59 -0.14
CA GLN A 47 -3.07 -12.80 0.04
C GLN A 47 -2.92 -13.15 1.52
N THR A 48 -2.71 -12.15 2.39
CA THR A 48 -2.67 -12.36 3.84
C THR A 48 -3.95 -12.98 4.35
N GLN A 49 -5.09 -12.47 3.90
CA GLN A 49 -6.41 -12.99 4.27
C GLN A 49 -6.63 -14.40 3.70
N ALA A 50 -6.39 -14.60 2.41
CA ALA A 50 -6.62 -15.88 1.72
C ALA A 50 -5.75 -17.01 2.27
N ARG A 51 -4.52 -16.71 2.71
CA ARG A 51 -3.59 -17.66 3.32
C ARG A 51 -3.81 -17.85 4.84
N GLY A 52 -4.76 -17.13 5.43
CA GLY A 52 -5.03 -17.21 6.88
C GLY A 52 -3.92 -16.61 7.75
N PHE A 53 -3.02 -15.75 7.20
CA PHE A 53 -1.90 -15.21 7.96
C PHE A 53 -2.37 -14.23 9.05
N PHE A 54 -3.47 -13.50 8.83
CA PHE A 54 -4.08 -12.67 9.88
C PHE A 54 -4.60 -13.54 11.03
N ALA A 55 -5.34 -14.60 10.72
CA ALA A 55 -5.88 -15.52 11.72
C ALA A 55 -4.77 -16.21 12.52
N ALA A 56 -3.64 -16.57 11.88
CA ALA A 56 -2.48 -17.15 12.55
C ALA A 56 -1.82 -16.19 13.57
N GLU A 57 -2.00 -14.90 13.41
CA GLU A 57 -1.56 -13.86 14.36
C GLU A 57 -2.70 -13.44 15.33
N GLY A 58 -3.80 -14.20 15.40
CA GLY A 58 -4.92 -13.92 16.28
C GLY A 58 -5.79 -12.74 15.89
N LEU A 59 -5.81 -12.36 14.59
CA LEU A 59 -6.58 -11.23 14.06
C LEU A 59 -7.74 -11.70 13.19
N ASP A 60 -8.90 -11.06 13.37
CA ASP A 60 -10.07 -11.12 12.49
C ASP A 60 -10.13 -9.79 11.72
N VAL A 61 -9.60 -9.79 10.49
CA VAL A 61 -9.43 -8.56 9.68
C VAL A 61 -10.54 -8.43 8.66
N THR A 62 -11.26 -7.32 8.72
CA THR A 62 -12.23 -6.92 7.69
C THR A 62 -11.57 -5.94 6.73
N ILE A 63 -11.46 -6.31 5.44
CA ILE A 63 -10.93 -5.46 4.37
C ILE A 63 -12.10 -4.83 3.64
N THR A 64 -12.18 -3.50 3.64
CA THR A 64 -13.20 -2.72 2.94
C THR A 64 -12.58 -2.06 1.71
N PRO A 65 -12.98 -2.42 0.48
CA PRO A 65 -12.56 -1.74 -0.73
C PRO A 65 -12.92 -0.26 -0.73
N GLY A 66 -12.16 0.53 -1.46
CA GLY A 66 -12.36 1.97 -1.63
C GLY A 66 -12.90 2.35 -3.00
N GLY A 67 -12.42 3.46 -3.50
CA GLY A 67 -12.77 4.10 -4.77
C GLY A 67 -12.56 5.61 -4.68
N PRO A 68 -13.01 6.41 -5.66
CA PRO A 68 -12.81 7.86 -5.69
C PRO A 68 -13.26 8.61 -4.42
N ASN A 69 -14.20 8.02 -3.65
CA ASN A 69 -14.73 8.58 -2.40
C ASN A 69 -14.46 7.67 -1.20
N ALA A 70 -13.28 7.07 -1.16
CA ALA A 70 -12.91 6.18 -0.04
C ALA A 70 -12.81 6.91 1.30
N PHE A 71 -12.44 8.20 1.31
CA PHE A 71 -12.32 9.07 2.49
C PHE A 71 -11.51 8.41 3.62
N VAL A 72 -10.38 7.79 3.26
CA VAL A 72 -9.57 6.98 4.18
C VAL A 72 -9.18 7.76 5.43
N MET A 73 -8.60 8.96 5.25
CA MET A 73 -8.14 9.77 6.40
C MET A 73 -9.28 10.15 7.35
N GLN A 74 -10.46 10.48 6.82
CA GLN A 74 -11.63 10.82 7.62
C GLN A 74 -12.18 9.59 8.38
N LYS A 75 -12.15 8.41 7.75
CA LYS A 75 -12.57 7.16 8.40
C LYS A 75 -11.61 6.77 9.51
N LEU A 76 -10.31 6.93 9.32
CA LEU A 76 -9.31 6.71 10.36
C LEU A 76 -9.50 7.72 11.52
N ALA A 77 -9.63 9.01 11.21
CA ALA A 77 -9.79 10.06 12.21
C ALA A 77 -11.03 9.84 13.09
N THR A 78 -12.10 9.30 12.52
CA THR A 78 -13.39 9.07 13.23
C THR A 78 -13.52 7.67 13.82
N GLY A 79 -12.48 6.82 13.73
CA GLY A 79 -12.50 5.44 14.24
C GLY A 79 -13.43 4.51 13.47
N LYS A 80 -13.82 4.86 12.23
CA LYS A 80 -14.58 3.98 11.33
C LYS A 80 -13.72 2.95 10.62
N ALA A 81 -12.41 3.15 10.65
CA ALA A 81 -11.39 2.19 10.26
C ALA A 81 -10.19 2.33 11.21
N ASP A 82 -9.49 1.23 11.45
CA ASP A 82 -8.34 1.18 12.34
C ASP A 82 -7.04 1.44 11.57
N ILE A 83 -6.93 0.82 10.39
CA ILE A 83 -5.80 0.94 9.45
C ILE A 83 -6.37 1.30 8.07
N GLY A 84 -5.63 2.07 7.29
CA GLY A 84 -5.98 2.42 5.92
C GLY A 84 -4.79 2.41 4.98
N GLN A 85 -5.06 2.33 3.69
CA GLN A 85 -4.09 2.58 2.63
C GLN A 85 -4.23 4.01 2.14
N GLY A 86 -3.11 4.64 1.79
CA GLY A 86 -3.07 5.96 1.17
C GLY A 86 -1.71 6.22 0.53
N ASP A 87 -1.51 7.43 0.03
CA ASP A 87 -0.20 7.91 -0.35
C ASP A 87 0.43 8.77 0.75
N SER A 88 1.77 8.79 0.81
CA SER A 88 2.48 9.51 1.86
C SER A 88 2.30 11.02 1.78
N THR A 89 2.13 11.59 0.60
CA THR A 89 1.97 13.03 0.38
C THR A 89 0.65 13.54 0.97
N ASN A 90 -0.49 12.95 0.56
CA ASN A 90 -1.80 13.31 1.10
C ASN A 90 -1.91 13.03 2.60
N THR A 91 -1.21 12.00 3.09
CA THR A 91 -1.14 11.74 4.54
C THR A 91 -0.38 12.84 5.27
N LEU A 92 0.74 13.37 4.71
CA LEU A 92 1.44 14.52 5.28
C LEU A 92 0.54 15.77 5.31
N LEU A 93 -0.24 16.02 4.26
CA LEU A 93 -1.20 17.13 4.22
C LEU A 93 -2.30 16.99 5.29
N ALA A 94 -2.81 15.78 5.48
CA ALA A 94 -3.79 15.49 6.53
C ALA A 94 -3.19 15.73 7.94
N LEU A 95 -1.97 15.29 8.17
CA LEU A 95 -1.24 15.52 9.42
C LEU A 95 -0.99 17.01 9.68
N ALA A 96 -0.70 17.79 8.64
CA ALA A 96 -0.55 19.24 8.78
C ALA A 96 -1.87 19.95 9.14
N GLN A 97 -3.00 19.33 8.91
CA GLN A 97 -4.32 19.73 9.34
C GLN A 97 -4.74 19.11 10.69
N ASP A 98 -3.77 18.60 11.44
CA ASP A 98 -3.94 17.96 12.74
C ASP A 98 -4.88 16.74 12.76
N ILE A 99 -5.05 16.07 11.60
CA ILE A 99 -5.76 14.79 11.52
C ILE A 99 -4.95 13.73 12.30
N PRO A 100 -5.57 13.02 13.28
CA PRO A 100 -4.84 12.18 14.23
C PRO A 100 -4.49 10.79 13.64
N VAL A 101 -3.62 10.77 12.65
CA VAL A 101 -3.15 9.55 12.00
C VAL A 101 -1.63 9.40 12.12
N ILE A 102 -1.11 8.20 11.83
CA ILE A 102 0.34 7.91 11.79
C ILE A 102 0.65 6.90 10.70
N GLN A 103 1.73 7.11 9.97
CA GLN A 103 2.18 6.17 8.94
C GLN A 103 3.00 5.05 9.60
N ILE A 104 2.59 3.79 9.38
CA ILE A 104 3.12 2.62 10.10
C ILE A 104 3.88 1.63 9.19
N GLY A 105 3.83 1.85 7.87
CA GLY A 105 4.51 0.98 6.91
C GLY A 105 4.25 1.39 5.48
N ALA A 106 4.96 0.75 4.54
CA ALA A 106 4.76 0.94 3.11
C ALA A 106 3.88 -0.18 2.53
N VAL A 107 3.01 0.20 1.61
CA VAL A 107 2.37 -0.71 0.65
C VAL A 107 3.32 -0.88 -0.53
N PHE A 108 3.71 0.24 -1.14
CA PHE A 108 4.73 0.31 -2.17
C PHE A 108 5.88 1.21 -1.74
N GLN A 109 7.08 0.79 -2.09
CA GLN A 109 8.28 1.61 -1.89
C GLN A 109 8.30 2.84 -2.81
N ASN A 110 7.64 2.76 -3.97
CA ASN A 110 7.49 3.86 -4.92
C ASN A 110 6.02 3.98 -5.33
N ASP A 111 5.53 5.20 -5.44
CA ASP A 111 4.17 5.48 -5.95
C ASP A 111 4.08 5.05 -7.42
N PRO A 112 3.08 4.25 -7.81
CA PRO A 112 2.92 3.79 -9.18
C PRO A 112 2.36 4.86 -10.14
N SER A 113 2.11 6.08 -9.67
CA SER A 113 1.62 7.18 -10.50
C SER A 113 2.66 7.61 -11.53
N VAL A 114 2.21 7.74 -12.77
CA VAL A 114 3.00 8.19 -13.91
C VAL A 114 2.24 9.20 -14.74
N LEU A 115 2.97 9.95 -15.59
CA LEU A 115 2.38 10.57 -16.76
C LEU A 115 2.53 9.59 -17.94
N MET A 116 1.40 9.19 -18.51
CA MET A 116 1.30 8.32 -19.67
C MET A 116 1.31 9.16 -20.94
N LEU A 117 2.08 8.73 -21.93
CA LEU A 117 2.21 9.34 -23.24
C LEU A 117 2.02 8.29 -24.33
N HIS A 118 1.46 8.66 -25.45
CA HIS A 118 1.46 7.77 -26.62
C HIS A 118 2.89 7.47 -27.08
N ALA A 119 3.10 6.31 -27.72
CA ALA A 119 4.42 5.84 -28.13
C ALA A 119 5.14 6.82 -29.04
N ASP A 120 4.40 7.52 -29.92
CA ASP A 120 4.86 8.50 -30.90
C ASP A 120 4.86 9.96 -30.38
N ASN A 121 4.46 10.20 -29.11
CA ASN A 121 4.46 11.53 -28.52
C ASN A 121 5.92 12.07 -28.44
N PRO A 122 6.20 13.31 -28.90
CA PRO A 122 7.56 13.84 -28.91
C PRO A 122 8.14 14.17 -27.53
N VAL A 123 7.32 14.25 -26.48
CA VAL A 123 7.76 14.53 -25.11
C VAL A 123 8.56 13.34 -24.56
N THR A 124 9.86 13.55 -24.29
CA THR A 124 10.76 12.53 -23.74
C THR A 124 11.28 12.87 -22.35
N HIS A 125 11.18 14.15 -21.94
CA HIS A 125 11.66 14.67 -20.67
C HIS A 125 10.61 15.59 -20.03
N PHE A 126 10.73 15.87 -18.75
CA PHE A 126 9.74 16.67 -18.00
C PHE A 126 9.69 18.13 -18.44
N ASP A 127 10.80 18.73 -18.85
CA ASP A 127 10.86 20.10 -19.37
C ASP A 127 10.06 20.27 -20.68
N ALA A 128 9.95 19.22 -21.50
CA ALA A 128 9.15 19.21 -22.71
C ALA A 128 7.62 19.16 -22.46
N LEU A 129 7.19 19.09 -21.19
CA LEU A 129 5.79 19.22 -20.80
C LEU A 129 5.27 20.67 -20.87
N ASP A 130 6.16 21.65 -21.07
CA ASP A 130 5.77 23.06 -21.17
C ASP A 130 4.73 23.28 -22.26
N GLY A 131 3.66 24.02 -21.94
CA GLY A 131 2.53 24.30 -22.82
C GLY A 131 1.63 23.12 -23.17
N LYS A 132 1.87 21.89 -22.63
CA LYS A 132 1.06 20.71 -22.92
C LYS A 132 -0.24 20.69 -22.13
N THR A 133 -1.17 19.81 -22.55
CA THR A 133 -2.38 19.50 -21.79
C THR A 133 -2.17 18.17 -21.05
N ILE A 134 -2.35 18.20 -19.73
CA ILE A 134 -2.20 17.04 -18.87
C ILE A 134 -3.53 16.78 -18.16
N MET A 135 -4.08 15.56 -18.28
CA MET A 135 -5.21 15.11 -17.50
C MET A 135 -4.68 14.41 -16.24
N ALA A 136 -4.94 14.99 -15.07
CA ALA A 136 -4.48 14.45 -13.81
C ALA A 136 -5.39 14.90 -12.65
N ARG A 137 -5.21 14.27 -11.49
CA ARG A 137 -5.83 14.74 -10.24
C ARG A 137 -5.22 16.09 -9.86
N PRO A 138 -6.04 17.15 -9.69
CA PRO A 138 -5.52 18.48 -9.37
C PRO A 138 -4.70 18.53 -8.07
N GLU A 139 -5.04 17.68 -7.10
CA GLU A 139 -4.38 17.58 -5.79
C GLU A 139 -3.08 16.78 -5.82
N TRP A 140 -2.65 16.23 -6.95
CA TRP A 140 -1.40 15.48 -7.05
C TRP A 140 -0.19 16.44 -6.95
N ALA A 141 0.47 16.45 -5.80
CA ALA A 141 1.56 17.38 -5.49
C ALA A 141 2.77 17.28 -6.43
N PHE A 142 2.88 16.20 -7.21
CA PHE A 142 3.87 16.11 -8.27
C PHE A 142 3.72 17.17 -9.37
N LEU A 143 2.49 17.62 -9.65
CA LEU A 143 2.24 18.63 -10.68
C LEU A 143 2.89 19.99 -10.36
N PRO A 144 2.63 20.62 -9.18
CA PRO A 144 3.34 21.84 -8.79
C PRO A 144 4.85 21.63 -8.62
N TYR A 145 5.28 20.44 -8.21
CA TYR A 145 6.69 20.08 -8.16
C TYR A 145 7.36 20.16 -9.54
N LEU A 146 6.74 19.59 -10.59
CA LEU A 146 7.24 19.68 -11.95
C LEU A 146 7.33 21.13 -12.42
N LYS A 147 6.29 21.93 -12.22
CA LYS A 147 6.27 23.35 -12.60
C LYS A 147 7.44 24.10 -11.97
N LYS A 148 7.64 23.94 -10.67
CA LYS A 148 8.72 24.62 -9.94
C LYS A 148 10.10 24.11 -10.33
N LYS A 149 10.28 22.80 -10.40
CA LYS A 149 11.59 22.19 -10.66
C LYS A 149 12.13 22.50 -12.06
N TYR A 150 11.26 22.46 -13.07
CA TYR A 150 11.64 22.61 -14.47
C TYR A 150 11.32 24.00 -15.04
N GLY A 151 10.67 24.88 -14.27
CA GLY A 151 10.29 26.22 -14.73
C GLY A 151 9.27 26.20 -15.86
N ILE A 152 8.37 25.22 -15.89
CA ILE A 152 7.38 24.97 -16.94
C ILE A 152 5.96 25.27 -16.46
N ASP A 153 5.06 25.48 -17.41
CA ASP A 153 3.63 25.52 -17.16
C ASP A 153 2.87 24.65 -18.17
N PHE A 154 1.75 24.08 -17.74
CA PHE A 154 0.90 23.23 -18.56
C PHE A 154 -0.56 23.40 -18.17
N LYS A 155 -1.44 23.11 -19.12
CA LYS A 155 -2.89 23.11 -18.88
C LYS A 155 -3.30 21.83 -18.16
N LEU A 156 -3.95 21.97 -17.01
CA LEU A 156 -4.50 20.84 -16.26
C LEU A 156 -5.97 20.61 -16.65
N VAL A 157 -6.29 19.33 -16.95
CA VAL A 157 -7.65 18.84 -17.11
C VAL A 157 -7.89 17.83 -15.97
N PRO A 158 -8.99 17.95 -15.21
CA PRO A 158 -9.28 17.02 -14.13
C PRO A 158 -9.40 15.56 -14.59
N GLN A 159 -8.85 14.63 -13.81
CA GLN A 159 -8.92 13.20 -14.07
C GLN A 159 -10.37 12.69 -14.00
N ASN A 160 -10.75 11.88 -14.99
CA ASN A 160 -12.08 11.26 -15.08
C ASN A 160 -12.04 9.74 -14.84
N TYR A 161 -10.88 9.19 -14.49
CA TYR A 161 -10.64 7.76 -14.23
C TYR A 161 -11.00 6.83 -15.41
N SER A 162 -10.95 7.36 -16.64
CA SER A 162 -11.19 6.61 -17.88
C SER A 162 -10.00 6.76 -18.82
N VAL A 163 -9.69 5.71 -19.55
CA VAL A 163 -8.65 5.75 -20.60
C VAL A 163 -9.19 6.18 -21.97
N ALA A 164 -10.51 6.39 -22.10
CA ALA A 164 -11.15 6.68 -23.39
C ALA A 164 -10.60 7.96 -24.04
N ASN A 165 -10.43 9.04 -23.28
CA ASN A 165 -9.90 10.28 -23.79
C ASN A 165 -8.44 10.13 -24.24
N PHE A 166 -7.63 9.38 -23.48
CA PHE A 166 -6.25 9.10 -23.84
C PHE A 166 -6.18 8.31 -25.16
N VAL A 167 -7.00 7.28 -25.33
CA VAL A 167 -7.03 6.48 -26.57
C VAL A 167 -7.47 7.32 -27.78
N ALA A 168 -8.40 8.26 -27.58
CA ALA A 168 -8.96 9.10 -28.65
C ALA A 168 -8.04 10.27 -29.06
N ASP A 169 -7.26 10.83 -28.15
CA ASP A 169 -6.41 12.00 -28.38
C ASP A 169 -4.92 11.65 -28.24
N LYS A 170 -4.21 11.59 -29.37
CA LYS A 170 -2.78 11.28 -29.43
C LYS A 170 -1.86 12.30 -28.73
N ASN A 171 -2.35 13.51 -28.49
CA ASN A 171 -1.61 14.57 -27.83
C ASN A 171 -1.85 14.63 -26.31
N LEU A 172 -2.88 13.93 -25.81
CA LEU A 172 -3.22 13.95 -24.41
C LEU A 172 -2.15 13.21 -23.59
N ILE A 173 -1.68 13.88 -22.55
CA ILE A 173 -0.85 13.28 -21.50
C ILE A 173 -1.76 13.02 -20.32
N GLN A 174 -1.78 11.80 -19.80
CA GLN A 174 -2.70 11.42 -18.73
C GLN A 174 -1.96 10.81 -17.55
N GLN A 175 -2.32 11.24 -16.34
CA GLN A 175 -1.93 10.54 -15.13
C GLN A 175 -2.61 9.15 -15.08
N GLY A 176 -1.89 8.15 -14.65
CA GLY A 176 -2.42 6.83 -14.36
C GLY A 176 -1.47 6.03 -13.48
N TYR A 177 -1.89 4.85 -13.10
CA TYR A 177 -1.04 3.86 -12.46
C TYR A 177 -0.51 2.91 -13.54
N PHE A 178 0.79 2.85 -13.76
CA PHE A 178 1.38 2.01 -14.81
C PHE A 178 1.09 0.51 -14.61
N ILE A 179 0.61 0.13 -13.44
CA ILE A 179 0.17 -1.24 -13.10
C ILE A 179 -1.28 -1.55 -13.50
N ALA A 180 -2.06 -0.57 -13.95
CA ALA A 180 -3.49 -0.74 -14.26
C ALA A 180 -3.88 -0.18 -15.63
N GLU A 181 -3.73 1.14 -15.85
CA GLU A 181 -4.21 1.84 -17.05
C GLU A 181 -3.66 1.26 -18.36
N PRO A 182 -2.40 0.82 -18.48
CA PRO A 182 -1.88 0.26 -19.75
C PRO A 182 -2.69 -0.95 -20.23
N TYR A 183 -3.11 -1.81 -19.30
CA TYR A 183 -3.99 -2.93 -19.65
C TYR A 183 -5.33 -2.46 -20.23
N HIS A 184 -5.93 -1.44 -19.61
CA HIS A 184 -7.20 -0.90 -20.07
C HIS A 184 -7.07 -0.14 -21.38
N ILE A 185 -5.96 0.56 -21.63
CA ILE A 185 -5.63 1.21 -22.89
C ILE A 185 -5.56 0.18 -24.02
N ILE A 186 -4.80 -0.89 -23.83
CA ILE A 186 -4.67 -1.96 -24.83
C ILE A 186 -6.03 -2.62 -25.08
N LYS A 187 -6.79 -2.91 -24.04
CA LYS A 187 -8.14 -3.48 -24.14
C LYS A 187 -9.11 -2.57 -24.91
N ALA A 188 -8.94 -1.25 -24.81
CA ALA A 188 -9.72 -0.25 -25.54
C ALA A 188 -9.23 -0.02 -26.99
N GLY A 189 -8.26 -0.78 -27.48
CA GLY A 189 -7.70 -0.69 -28.84
C GLY A 189 -6.57 0.34 -28.98
N GLY A 190 -6.05 0.88 -27.87
CA GLY A 190 -4.86 1.71 -27.86
C GLY A 190 -3.57 0.88 -27.83
N GLU A 191 -2.43 1.56 -27.87
CA GLU A 191 -1.10 0.99 -27.79
C GLU A 191 -0.53 1.13 -26.38
N MET A 192 0.49 0.32 -26.03
CA MET A 192 1.22 0.45 -24.78
C MET A 192 1.79 1.87 -24.65
N PRO A 193 1.41 2.61 -23.59
CA PRO A 193 1.94 3.95 -23.39
C PRO A 193 3.39 3.94 -22.94
N ARG A 194 4.09 5.06 -23.19
CA ARG A 194 5.35 5.38 -22.50
C ARG A 194 5.04 6.08 -21.18
N PHE A 195 5.99 6.02 -20.25
CA PHE A 195 5.83 6.59 -18.92
C PHE A 195 6.91 7.64 -18.62
N LEU A 196 6.50 8.72 -17.95
CA LEU A 196 7.39 9.56 -17.17
C LEU A 196 7.07 9.30 -15.69
N TYR A 197 7.99 8.65 -15.01
CA TYR A 197 7.83 8.24 -13.62
C TYR A 197 8.16 9.40 -12.67
N ALA A 198 7.35 9.62 -11.65
CA ALA A 198 7.57 10.70 -10.69
C ALA A 198 8.93 10.61 -9.99
N TRP A 199 9.40 9.41 -9.72
CA TRP A 199 10.71 9.18 -9.11
C TRP A 199 11.90 9.58 -10.00
N ASP A 200 11.77 9.55 -11.34
CA ASP A 200 12.82 10.00 -12.25
C ASP A 200 12.99 11.54 -12.18
N ALA A 201 11.93 12.24 -11.80
CA ALA A 201 12.02 13.65 -11.44
C ALA A 201 12.53 13.90 -10.00
N GLY A 202 12.81 12.87 -9.23
CA GLY A 202 13.19 12.97 -7.82
C GLY A 202 12.03 13.24 -6.87
N PHE A 203 10.78 13.01 -7.31
CA PHE A 203 9.60 13.04 -6.47
C PHE A 203 9.24 11.60 -6.07
N ASP A 204 9.70 11.18 -4.92
CA ASP A 204 9.70 9.78 -4.52
C ASP A 204 8.77 9.55 -3.30
N ALA A 205 7.47 9.43 -3.58
CA ALA A 205 6.46 9.14 -2.57
C ALA A 205 6.32 7.62 -2.32
N TYR A 206 5.83 7.26 -1.12
CA TYR A 206 5.36 5.92 -0.80
C TYR A 206 3.86 5.79 -1.07
N ALA A 207 3.38 4.59 -1.43
CA ALA A 207 2.06 4.17 -0.99
C ALA A 207 2.20 3.60 0.42
N VAL A 208 1.35 4.05 1.37
CA VAL A 208 1.54 3.82 2.80
C VAL A 208 0.37 3.11 3.46
N LEU A 209 0.70 2.40 4.56
CA LEU A 209 -0.23 2.02 5.60
C LEU A 209 -0.31 3.14 6.63
N VAL A 210 -1.52 3.55 6.94
CA VAL A 210 -1.83 4.62 7.89
C VAL A 210 -2.75 4.06 8.97
N ALA A 211 -2.51 4.39 10.23
CA ALA A 211 -3.39 4.01 11.33
C ALA A 211 -3.94 5.25 12.04
N ASN A 212 -5.09 5.12 12.70
CA ASN A 212 -5.49 6.08 13.71
C ASN A 212 -4.44 6.09 14.83
N LYS A 213 -3.88 7.26 15.14
CA LYS A 213 -2.72 7.38 16.04
C LYS A 213 -3.02 6.90 17.47
N SER A 214 -4.15 7.29 18.02
CA SER A 214 -4.54 6.89 19.38
C SER A 214 -4.91 5.42 19.47
N TRP A 215 -5.58 4.89 18.46
CA TRP A 215 -5.91 3.47 18.38
C TRP A 215 -4.64 2.60 18.28
N ALA A 216 -3.70 2.97 17.41
CA ALA A 216 -2.44 2.24 17.26
C ALA A 216 -1.61 2.24 18.57
N ALA A 217 -1.57 3.38 19.26
CA ALA A 217 -0.90 3.49 20.56
C ALA A 217 -1.58 2.65 21.67
N ALA A 218 -2.90 2.48 21.61
CA ALA A 218 -3.65 1.65 22.53
C ALA A 218 -3.55 0.14 22.22
N HIS A 219 -3.22 -0.25 20.98
CA HIS A 219 -3.20 -1.64 20.51
C HIS A 219 -1.85 -2.05 19.86
N PRO A 220 -0.70 -1.75 20.46
CA PRO A 220 0.60 -1.93 19.81
C PRO A 220 0.92 -3.39 19.45
N ALA A 221 0.43 -4.34 20.24
CA ALA A 221 0.62 -5.79 19.97
C ALA A 221 -0.15 -6.21 18.70
N GLN A 222 -1.38 -5.71 18.53
CA GLN A 222 -2.23 -6.03 17.39
C GLN A 222 -1.71 -5.37 16.10
N VAL A 223 -1.20 -4.14 16.19
CA VAL A 223 -0.57 -3.48 15.03
C VAL A 223 0.70 -4.22 14.60
N ARG A 224 1.54 -4.67 15.55
CA ARG A 224 2.71 -5.53 15.23
C ARG A 224 2.30 -6.86 14.60
N ALA A 225 1.27 -7.52 15.14
CA ALA A 225 0.73 -8.75 14.57
C ALA A 225 0.21 -8.55 13.14
N PHE A 226 -0.51 -7.44 12.92
CA PHE A 226 -0.98 -7.05 11.58
C PHE A 226 0.19 -6.83 10.63
N MET A 227 1.19 -6.03 10.99
CA MET A 227 2.36 -5.74 10.14
C MET A 227 3.16 -6.99 9.81
N LYS A 228 3.34 -7.89 10.76
CA LYS A 228 4.01 -9.18 10.55
C LYS A 228 3.26 -10.05 9.53
N ALA A 229 1.95 -10.20 9.70
CA ALA A 229 1.09 -10.95 8.77
C ALA A 229 1.09 -10.32 7.37
N TYR A 230 0.91 -9.00 7.29
CA TYR A 230 0.85 -8.22 6.07
C TYR A 230 2.14 -8.31 5.24
N ILE A 231 3.31 -8.17 5.89
CA ILE A 231 4.61 -8.31 5.22
C ILE A 231 4.79 -9.74 4.68
N ARG A 232 4.37 -10.75 5.45
CA ARG A 232 4.35 -12.14 4.99
C ARG A 232 3.43 -12.31 3.78
N GLY A 233 2.25 -11.70 3.80
CA GLY A 233 1.29 -11.74 2.69
C GLY A 233 1.83 -11.13 1.40
N TRP A 234 2.49 -9.98 1.47
CA TRP A 234 3.15 -9.40 0.30
C TRP A 234 4.26 -10.31 -0.26
N ARG A 235 5.12 -10.85 0.60
CA ARG A 235 6.17 -11.79 0.17
C ARG A 235 5.56 -13.01 -0.50
N ASP A 236 4.51 -13.57 0.06
CA ASP A 236 3.79 -14.72 -0.51
C ASP A 236 3.14 -14.36 -1.85
N TYR A 237 2.48 -13.19 -1.95
CA TYR A 237 1.84 -12.71 -3.18
C TYR A 237 2.84 -12.53 -4.33
N LEU A 238 4.04 -12.05 -4.04
CA LEU A 238 5.07 -11.82 -5.05
C LEU A 238 5.77 -13.12 -5.51
N GLN A 239 5.93 -14.10 -4.61
CA GLN A 239 6.78 -15.27 -4.84
C GLN A 239 6.03 -16.56 -5.12
N HIS A 240 4.75 -16.64 -4.71
CA HIS A 240 3.96 -17.87 -4.81
C HIS A 240 2.69 -17.67 -5.64
N ASP A 241 1.78 -18.65 -5.57
CA ASP A 241 0.51 -18.63 -6.29
C ASP A 241 -0.42 -17.51 -5.79
N PRO A 242 -0.78 -16.52 -6.63
CA PRO A 242 -1.68 -15.43 -6.27
C PRO A 242 -3.17 -15.79 -6.39
N ALA A 243 -3.51 -16.97 -6.93
CA ALA A 243 -4.89 -17.34 -7.23
C ALA A 243 -5.84 -17.22 -6.03
N PRO A 244 -5.45 -17.58 -4.78
CA PRO A 244 -6.30 -17.39 -3.62
C PRO A 244 -6.66 -15.91 -3.36
N ALA A 245 -5.69 -14.99 -3.48
CA ALA A 245 -5.95 -13.55 -3.37
C ALA A 245 -6.81 -13.03 -4.52
N HIS A 246 -6.52 -13.47 -5.75
CA HIS A 246 -7.28 -13.08 -6.94
C HIS A 246 -8.75 -13.51 -6.84
N ALA A 247 -9.05 -14.65 -6.24
CA ALA A 247 -10.43 -15.10 -6.00
C ALA A 247 -11.18 -14.13 -5.08
N LEU A 248 -10.56 -13.69 -3.98
CA LEU A 248 -11.16 -12.71 -3.07
C LEU A 248 -11.32 -11.34 -3.74
N MET A 249 -10.33 -10.90 -4.51
CA MET A 249 -10.42 -9.64 -5.26
C MET A 249 -11.56 -9.65 -6.28
N LYS A 250 -11.79 -10.77 -6.99
CA LYS A 250 -12.94 -10.91 -7.92
C LYS A 250 -14.27 -10.89 -7.20
N GLN A 251 -14.37 -11.43 -5.99
CA GLN A 251 -15.57 -11.32 -5.18
C GLN A 251 -15.86 -9.88 -4.76
N ALA A 252 -14.82 -9.12 -4.40
CA ALA A 252 -14.93 -7.73 -3.97
C ALA A 252 -15.11 -6.76 -5.15
N ASN A 253 -14.56 -7.08 -6.34
CA ASN A 253 -14.66 -6.31 -7.57
C ASN A 253 -14.87 -7.26 -8.77
N PRO A 254 -16.11 -7.52 -9.19
CA PRO A 254 -16.42 -8.43 -10.32
C PRO A 254 -15.87 -7.97 -11.68
N ASN A 255 -15.41 -6.71 -11.81
CA ASN A 255 -14.79 -6.21 -13.05
C ASN A 255 -13.37 -6.76 -13.27
N ASN A 256 -12.76 -7.35 -12.25
CA ASN A 256 -11.45 -7.96 -12.34
C ASN A 256 -11.48 -9.18 -13.25
N THR A 257 -10.58 -9.23 -14.22
CA THR A 257 -10.30 -10.42 -15.03
C THR A 257 -8.97 -11.04 -14.63
N ASP A 258 -8.82 -12.35 -14.82
CA ASP A 258 -7.54 -13.02 -14.53
C ASP A 258 -6.39 -12.41 -15.34
N LYS A 259 -6.64 -12.04 -16.61
CA LYS A 259 -5.65 -11.37 -17.46
C LYS A 259 -5.18 -10.04 -16.89
N PHE A 260 -6.11 -9.20 -16.41
CA PHE A 260 -5.78 -7.94 -15.78
C PHE A 260 -4.96 -8.15 -14.50
N MET A 261 -5.41 -9.05 -13.63
CA MET A 261 -4.75 -9.27 -12.35
C MET A 261 -3.34 -9.85 -12.51
N LEU A 262 -3.13 -10.74 -13.47
CA LEU A 262 -1.80 -11.26 -13.78
C LEU A 262 -0.90 -10.19 -14.38
N PHE A 263 -1.41 -9.36 -15.30
CA PHE A 263 -0.69 -8.22 -15.86
C PHE A 263 -0.23 -7.26 -14.76
N SER A 264 -1.17 -6.80 -13.94
CA SER A 264 -0.91 -5.83 -12.89
C SER A 264 0.10 -6.37 -11.85
N ARG A 265 -0.07 -7.63 -11.40
CA ARG A 265 0.90 -8.27 -10.51
C ARG A 265 2.28 -8.36 -11.14
N GLN A 266 2.39 -8.70 -12.44
CA GLN A 266 3.67 -8.78 -13.12
C GLN A 266 4.36 -7.41 -13.15
N MET A 267 3.63 -6.34 -13.45
CA MET A 267 4.17 -4.97 -13.41
C MET A 267 4.66 -4.58 -12.01
N ILE A 268 3.93 -4.96 -10.95
CA ILE A 268 4.35 -4.75 -9.55
C ILE A 268 5.70 -5.44 -9.27
N ILE A 269 5.89 -6.64 -9.79
CA ILE A 269 7.13 -7.42 -9.61
C ILE A 269 8.27 -6.82 -10.43
N ASP A 270 8.08 -6.57 -11.72
CA ASP A 270 9.11 -6.11 -12.65
C ASP A 270 9.64 -4.73 -12.25
N GLU A 271 8.75 -3.84 -11.85
CA GLU A 271 9.09 -2.50 -11.39
C GLU A 271 9.46 -2.44 -9.91
N LYS A 272 9.51 -3.58 -9.22
CA LYS A 272 9.94 -3.72 -7.82
C LYS A 272 9.20 -2.77 -6.86
N LEU A 273 7.92 -2.52 -7.11
CA LEU A 273 7.16 -1.54 -6.33
C LEU A 273 7.16 -1.84 -4.84
N VAL A 274 7.02 -3.11 -4.45
CA VAL A 274 6.96 -3.54 -3.05
C VAL A 274 8.34 -3.69 -2.43
N THR A 275 9.32 -4.16 -3.21
CA THR A 275 10.67 -4.46 -2.73
C THR A 275 11.63 -3.28 -2.82
N GLY A 276 11.28 -2.25 -3.58
CA GLY A 276 12.11 -1.08 -3.81
C GLY A 276 13.11 -1.27 -4.96
N ARG A 277 13.43 -0.17 -5.61
CA ARG A 277 14.35 -0.05 -6.75
C ARG A 277 15.77 0.25 -6.25
N GLY A 278 16.74 0.05 -7.12
CA GLY A 278 18.15 0.37 -6.83
C GLY A 278 18.88 -0.69 -6.00
N PRO A 279 20.13 -0.40 -5.60
CA PRO A 279 21.02 -1.38 -4.96
C PRO A 279 20.53 -1.84 -3.58
N ASP A 280 19.75 -1.01 -2.88
CA ASP A 280 19.20 -1.33 -1.57
C ASP A 280 17.82 -2.02 -1.66
N GLY A 281 17.33 -2.29 -2.88
CA GLY A 281 16.07 -2.97 -3.13
C GLY A 281 16.11 -4.45 -2.72
N GLY A 282 14.98 -4.96 -2.22
CA GLY A 282 14.88 -6.38 -1.88
C GLY A 282 13.74 -6.70 -0.92
N PHE A 283 13.52 -7.98 -0.67
CA PHE A 283 12.45 -8.45 0.23
C PHE A 283 12.57 -7.95 1.68
N GLY A 284 13.76 -7.48 2.09
CA GLY A 284 13.96 -6.80 3.37
C GLY A 284 13.18 -5.48 3.50
N ASN A 285 12.87 -4.83 2.37
CA ASN A 285 12.16 -3.54 2.35
C ASN A 285 10.63 -3.66 2.37
N VAL A 286 10.08 -4.87 2.19
CA VAL A 286 8.62 -5.07 2.21
C VAL A 286 8.03 -4.52 3.50
N GLY A 287 7.13 -3.56 3.38
CA GLY A 287 6.50 -2.88 4.51
C GLY A 287 7.34 -1.79 5.20
N ARG A 288 8.61 -1.63 4.87
CA ARG A 288 9.50 -0.67 5.56
C ARG A 288 9.31 0.75 5.07
N ILE A 289 9.45 1.69 6.01
CA ILE A 289 9.49 3.14 5.79
C ILE A 289 10.70 3.72 6.52
N THR A 290 11.18 4.89 6.10
CA THR A 290 12.37 5.51 6.70
C THR A 290 12.15 7.00 7.00
N GLU A 291 12.67 7.46 8.14
CA GLU A 291 12.63 8.88 8.51
C GLU A 291 13.29 9.77 7.46
N LYS A 292 14.44 9.33 6.91
CA LYS A 292 15.17 10.08 5.88
C LYS A 292 14.28 10.45 4.69
N ARG A 293 13.49 9.48 4.21
CA ARG A 293 12.65 9.70 3.03
C ARG A 293 11.47 10.61 3.35
N PHE A 294 10.85 10.48 4.54
CA PHE A 294 9.82 11.41 4.99
C PHE A 294 10.36 12.83 5.20
N ALA A 295 11.56 12.97 5.77
CA ALA A 295 12.20 14.28 5.90
C ALA A 295 12.41 14.93 4.52
N THR A 296 12.85 14.18 3.51
CA THR A 296 12.97 14.68 2.13
C THR A 296 11.63 15.11 1.56
N GLN A 297 10.56 14.31 1.72
CA GLN A 297 9.23 14.67 1.24
C GLN A 297 8.67 15.93 1.93
N ILE A 298 8.84 16.05 3.24
CA ILE A 298 8.44 17.24 4.00
C ILE A 298 9.12 18.48 3.43
N LEU A 299 10.44 18.45 3.24
CA LEU A 299 11.18 19.57 2.66
C LEU A 299 10.70 19.92 1.25
N GLN A 300 10.46 18.93 0.39
CA GLN A 300 9.92 19.16 -0.96
C GLN A 300 8.57 19.86 -0.94
N LEU A 301 7.67 19.44 -0.04
CA LEU A 301 6.34 20.04 0.08
C LEU A 301 6.39 21.44 0.72
N GLU A 302 7.31 21.69 1.64
CA GLU A 302 7.58 23.04 2.21
C GLU A 302 8.15 23.99 1.17
N GLU A 303 9.08 23.52 0.32
CA GLU A 303 9.62 24.31 -0.80
C GLU A 303 8.57 24.67 -1.83
N LEU A 304 7.53 23.85 -1.99
CA LEU A 304 6.39 24.10 -2.89
C LEU A 304 5.32 25.01 -2.27
N ASP A 305 5.49 25.44 -1.02
CA ASP A 305 4.48 26.14 -0.22
C ASP A 305 3.14 25.35 -0.08
N ILE A 306 3.20 24.01 -0.26
CA ILE A 306 2.07 23.09 -0.06
C ILE A 306 1.96 22.72 1.42
N LEU A 307 3.09 22.61 2.11
CA LEU A 307 3.17 22.33 3.54
C LEU A 307 3.74 23.56 4.27
N PRO A 308 3.15 24.00 5.39
CA PRO A 308 3.73 25.08 6.20
C PRO A 308 5.10 24.69 6.73
N LYS A 309 6.08 25.57 6.57
CA LYS A 309 7.48 25.34 7.00
C LYS A 309 7.58 25.04 8.50
N GLY A 310 8.28 23.97 8.83
CA GLY A 310 8.51 23.55 10.21
C GLY A 310 7.27 23.00 10.95
N LYS A 311 6.14 22.81 10.25
CA LYS A 311 4.91 22.26 10.86
C LYS A 311 5.08 20.80 11.24
N LEU A 312 5.80 20.01 10.45
CA LEU A 312 5.96 18.56 10.63
C LEU A 312 7.42 18.15 10.68
N THR A 313 7.71 17.08 11.41
CA THR A 313 8.98 16.36 11.38
C THR A 313 8.73 14.89 11.04
N ALA A 314 9.73 14.19 10.52
CA ALA A 314 9.62 12.77 10.20
C ALA A 314 9.15 11.93 11.40
N ALA A 315 9.69 12.18 12.59
CA ALA A 315 9.31 11.49 13.82
C ALA A 315 7.84 11.71 14.24
N GLN A 316 7.22 12.83 13.83
CA GLN A 316 5.81 13.10 14.13
C GLN A 316 4.85 12.36 13.18
N VAL A 317 5.29 12.07 11.95
CA VAL A 317 4.42 11.61 10.87
C VAL A 317 4.49 10.10 10.63
N MET A 318 5.52 9.43 11.14
CA MET A 318 5.70 7.99 10.93
C MET A 318 6.26 7.30 12.18
N THR A 319 6.12 5.98 12.23
CA THR A 319 6.80 5.14 13.23
C THR A 319 7.21 3.81 12.63
N THR A 320 8.35 3.30 13.06
CA THR A 320 8.83 1.93 12.74
C THR A 320 8.61 0.95 13.89
N GLU A 321 8.02 1.41 14.99
CA GLU A 321 7.82 0.61 16.22
C GLU A 321 7.05 -0.70 15.98
N TYR A 322 6.19 -0.72 14.98
CA TYR A 322 5.34 -1.88 14.65
C TYR A 322 5.94 -2.81 13.58
N LEU A 323 7.07 -2.45 13.00
CA LEU A 323 7.77 -3.30 12.02
C LEU A 323 8.49 -4.46 12.73
N PRO A 324 8.47 -5.69 12.15
CA PRO A 324 9.19 -6.83 12.69
C PRO A 324 10.71 -6.75 12.51
#